data_774f2c1c8503787f96fb82be1199edde
#
_entry.id   774f2c1c8503787f96fb82be1199edde
#
_cell.length_a   1.000
_cell.length_b   1.000
_cell.length_c   1.000
_cell.angle_alpha   90.00
_cell.angle_beta   90.00
_cell.angle_gamma   90.00
#
_symmetry.space_group_name_H-M   'P 1'
#
loop_
_entity.id
_entity.type
_entity.pdbx_description
1 polymer ?
#
loop_
_entity_poly.entity_id
_entity_poly.type
_entity_poly.pdbx_seq_one_letter_code
_entity_poly.pdbx_strand_id
1 'polypeptide(L)'
;HTGERHGSDILPRDMVKAFQAQVPNSTIVETNTLYEGDRYTTKDHLETLKVNGWTFCPVDIMDADGGVDFPVNGKHLKKVTMGARLPNYNSLIVLTHFKGHAMGGFGGSLKNIAIGCASGQVGKRQVHGVAGTPPADWNAWPAKDHFMELLADSGKAVCDHFGRHITFLNVMRRMSVDCDCAG
;
A
#
# COMPACT_ATOMS: atom_id res chain seq x y z
N HIS A 1 -4.38 -1.11 3.75
CA HIS A 1 -4.96 0.23 3.58
C HIS A 1 -6.12 0.47 4.54
N THR A 2 -6.41 1.73 4.78
CA THR A 2 -7.41 2.21 5.74
C THR A 2 -8.83 2.32 5.15
N GLY A 3 -9.02 1.91 3.90
CA GLY A 3 -10.30 1.84 3.19
C GLY A 3 -10.75 3.14 2.53
N GLU A 4 -11.67 3.02 1.58
CA GLU A 4 -12.44 4.14 1.05
C GLU A 4 -13.41 4.65 2.12
N ARG A 5 -14.05 5.80 1.92
CA ARG A 5 -15.01 6.34 2.89
C ARG A 5 -16.12 5.33 3.16
N HIS A 6 -16.36 5.09 4.46
CA HIS A 6 -17.35 4.12 4.93
C HIS A 6 -17.11 2.67 4.50
N GLY A 7 -15.91 2.34 3.99
CA GLY A 7 -15.54 0.98 3.63
C GLY A 7 -15.58 0.02 4.84
N SER A 8 -16.14 -1.17 4.63
CA SER A 8 -16.36 -2.17 5.69
C SER A 8 -15.33 -3.29 5.69
N ASP A 9 -14.76 -3.62 4.54
CA ASP A 9 -13.92 -4.81 4.34
C ASP A 9 -12.44 -4.51 4.51
N ILE A 10 -12.11 -3.89 5.64
CA ILE A 10 -10.77 -3.52 6.06
C ILE A 10 -10.43 -4.19 7.39
N LEU A 11 -9.19 -4.05 7.84
CA LEU A 11 -8.80 -4.47 9.19
C LEU A 11 -9.69 -3.81 10.23
N PRO A 12 -10.23 -4.57 11.22
CA PRO A 12 -11.03 -4.00 12.28
C PRO A 12 -10.23 -2.92 13.05
N ARG A 13 -10.75 -1.69 13.06
CA ARG A 13 -10.07 -0.54 13.68
C ARG A 13 -9.69 -0.77 15.14
N ASP A 14 -10.60 -1.37 15.91
CA ASP A 14 -10.35 -1.63 17.34
C ASP A 14 -9.19 -2.60 17.55
N MET A 15 -9.05 -3.59 16.67
CA MET A 15 -7.89 -4.48 16.68
C MET A 15 -6.60 -3.72 16.37
N VAL A 16 -6.60 -2.89 15.33
CA VAL A 16 -5.42 -2.08 14.96
C VAL A 16 -5.08 -1.08 16.06
N LYS A 17 -6.08 -0.44 16.67
CA LYS A 17 -5.91 0.46 17.81
C LYS A 17 -5.29 -0.25 19.01
N ALA A 18 -5.79 -1.44 19.36
CA ALA A 18 -5.25 -2.23 20.46
C ALA A 18 -3.81 -2.69 20.18
N PHE A 19 -3.51 -3.09 18.95
CA PHE A 19 -2.17 -3.45 18.52
C PHE A 19 -1.22 -2.25 18.57
N GLN A 20 -1.61 -1.13 17.99
CA GLN A 20 -0.81 0.10 17.94
C GLN A 20 -0.47 0.62 19.35
N ALA A 21 -1.40 0.50 20.29
CA ALA A 21 -1.16 0.89 21.69
C ALA A 21 -0.01 0.11 22.37
N GLN A 22 0.35 -1.07 21.85
CA GLN A 22 1.49 -1.87 22.33
C GLN A 22 2.81 -1.54 21.63
N VAL A 23 2.77 -0.70 20.60
CA VAL A 23 3.95 -0.30 19.81
C VAL A 23 4.19 1.19 19.99
N PRO A 24 4.95 1.60 20.98
CA PRO A 24 5.19 3.02 21.27
C PRO A 24 5.89 3.70 20.10
N ASN A 25 5.58 4.99 19.91
CA ASN A 25 6.13 5.83 18.83
C ASN A 25 5.84 5.33 17.42
N SER A 26 4.78 4.56 17.22
CA SER A 26 4.37 4.10 15.90
C SER A 26 3.41 5.08 15.22
N THR A 27 3.49 5.12 13.90
CA THR A 27 2.66 5.93 13.02
C THR A 27 2.03 5.00 11.98
N ILE A 28 0.75 5.15 11.70
CA ILE A 28 0.13 4.49 10.53
C ILE A 28 0.61 5.22 9.28
N VAL A 29 1.12 4.47 8.32
CA VAL A 29 1.62 5.03 7.06
C VAL A 29 0.78 4.53 5.88
N GLU A 30 0.48 5.44 4.96
CA GLU A 30 -0.28 5.19 3.74
C GLU A 30 0.35 5.94 2.58
N THR A 31 -0.06 5.64 1.35
CA THR A 31 0.19 6.45 0.16
C THR A 31 -1.10 6.66 -0.63
N ASN A 32 -1.16 7.74 -1.39
CA ASN A 32 -2.31 8.06 -2.23
C ASN A 32 -2.57 6.97 -3.28
N THR A 33 -3.80 6.85 -3.74
CA THR A 33 -4.18 5.87 -4.78
C THR A 33 -3.72 6.32 -6.17
N LEU A 34 -3.58 5.35 -7.09
CA LEU A 34 -3.34 5.61 -8.50
C LEU A 34 -4.62 6.07 -9.22
N TYR A 35 -5.76 5.52 -8.81
CA TYR A 35 -7.09 5.81 -9.36
C TYR A 35 -7.75 6.97 -8.60
N GLU A 36 -8.63 7.68 -9.27
CA GLU A 36 -9.44 8.74 -8.68
C GLU A 36 -10.41 8.17 -7.63
N GLY A 37 -10.61 8.90 -6.56
CA GLY A 37 -11.46 8.50 -5.45
C GLY A 37 -11.10 9.25 -4.18
N ASP A 38 -11.61 8.78 -3.07
CA ASP A 38 -11.49 9.41 -1.73
C ASP A 38 -10.06 9.44 -1.17
N ARG A 39 -9.12 8.73 -1.80
CA ARG A 39 -7.71 8.67 -1.39
C ARG A 39 -6.74 9.08 -2.51
N TYR A 40 -7.24 9.76 -3.54
CA TYR A 40 -6.45 10.19 -4.68
C TYR A 40 -5.52 11.35 -4.36
N THR A 41 -6.00 12.34 -3.61
CA THR A 41 -5.19 13.46 -3.13
C THR A 41 -4.90 13.31 -1.64
N THR A 42 -3.78 13.85 -1.19
CA THR A 42 -3.42 13.85 0.25
C THR A 42 -4.50 14.49 1.11
N LYS A 43 -5.12 15.57 0.62
CA LYS A 43 -6.20 16.25 1.35
C LYS A 43 -7.42 15.34 1.54
N ASP A 44 -7.89 14.70 0.47
CA ASP A 44 -9.07 13.83 0.53
C ASP A 44 -8.76 12.56 1.30
N HIS A 45 -7.55 12.03 1.17
CA HIS A 45 -7.08 10.86 1.92
C HIS A 45 -7.08 11.12 3.43
N LEU A 46 -6.55 12.26 3.88
CA LEU A 46 -6.58 12.65 5.29
C LEU A 46 -8.01 12.82 5.81
N GLU A 47 -8.92 13.36 5.00
CA GLU A 47 -10.33 13.47 5.37
C GLU A 47 -10.99 12.09 5.46
N THR A 48 -10.70 11.20 4.51
CA THR A 48 -11.17 9.81 4.51
C THR A 48 -10.73 9.06 5.76
N LEU A 49 -9.48 9.26 6.20
CA LEU A 49 -8.97 8.70 7.45
C LEU A 49 -9.77 9.17 8.66
N LYS A 50 -10.14 10.46 8.71
CA LYS A 50 -10.98 10.99 9.79
C LYS A 50 -12.38 10.39 9.77
N VAL A 51 -13.02 10.38 8.59
CA VAL A 51 -14.37 9.79 8.41
C VAL A 51 -14.39 8.33 8.84
N ASN A 52 -13.36 7.58 8.49
CA ASN A 52 -13.21 6.16 8.85
C ASN A 52 -12.74 5.96 10.31
N GLY A 53 -12.45 7.02 11.05
CA GLY A 53 -12.06 6.96 12.48
C GLY A 53 -10.62 6.49 12.73
N TRP A 54 -9.71 6.66 11.78
CA TRP A 54 -8.27 6.41 11.95
C TRP A 54 -7.59 7.63 12.61
N THR A 55 -8.04 7.99 13.81
CA THR A 55 -7.60 9.20 14.53
C THR A 55 -7.00 8.90 15.91
N PHE A 56 -6.81 7.63 16.21
CA PHE A 56 -6.31 7.17 17.51
C PHE A 56 -4.78 7.18 17.65
N CYS A 57 -4.05 7.42 16.55
CA CYS A 57 -2.60 7.57 16.54
C CYS A 57 -2.19 8.50 15.37
N PRO A 58 -0.91 8.92 15.31
CA PRO A 58 -0.42 9.64 14.14
C PRO A 58 -0.60 8.84 12.85
N VAL A 59 -0.97 9.53 11.77
CA VAL A 59 -1.06 8.98 10.42
C VAL A 59 -0.26 9.86 9.48
N ASP A 60 0.51 9.24 8.59
CA ASP A 60 1.31 9.93 7.57
C ASP A 60 0.99 9.40 6.17
N ILE A 61 0.71 10.31 5.26
CA ILE A 61 0.61 10.03 3.83
C ILE A 61 2.00 10.24 3.24
N MET A 62 2.75 9.14 3.09
CA MET A 62 4.18 9.16 2.79
C MET A 62 4.55 9.85 1.48
N ASP A 63 3.63 9.92 0.53
CA ASP A 63 3.81 10.57 -0.77
C ASP A 63 3.17 11.97 -0.86
N ALA A 64 2.83 12.58 0.28
CA ALA A 64 2.32 13.96 0.32
C ALA A 64 3.32 14.96 -0.28
N ASP A 65 4.61 14.68 -0.16
CA ASP A 65 5.71 15.49 -0.72
C ASP A 65 6.31 14.87 -2.01
N GLY A 66 5.58 13.96 -2.64
CA GLY A 66 6.03 13.25 -3.84
C GLY A 66 6.69 11.90 -3.56
N GLY A 67 7.65 11.52 -4.38
CA GLY A 67 8.29 10.22 -4.29
C GLY A 67 9.81 10.27 -4.28
N VAL A 68 10.44 9.20 -3.80
CA VAL A 68 11.87 8.96 -3.81
C VAL A 68 12.19 7.59 -4.42
N ASP A 69 13.20 7.52 -5.25
CA ASP A 69 13.56 6.28 -5.94
C ASP A 69 14.35 5.33 -5.03
N PHE A 70 13.83 4.12 -4.87
CA PHE A 70 14.50 3.01 -4.21
C PHE A 70 15.10 2.09 -5.28
N PRO A 71 16.43 1.87 -5.26
CA PRO A 71 17.05 0.93 -6.18
C PRO A 71 16.59 -0.50 -5.88
N VAL A 72 16.47 -1.32 -6.91
CA VAL A 72 16.18 -2.74 -6.79
C VAL A 72 16.86 -3.53 -7.89
N ASN A 73 17.43 -4.67 -7.55
CA ASN A 73 17.89 -5.63 -8.52
C ASN A 73 16.77 -6.62 -8.83
N GLY A 74 15.69 -6.09 -9.45
CA GLY A 74 14.51 -6.83 -9.84
C GLY A 74 14.63 -7.43 -11.25
N LYS A 75 13.69 -8.28 -11.59
CA LYS A 75 13.57 -8.88 -12.93
C LYS A 75 13.20 -7.80 -13.96
N HIS A 76 12.25 -6.95 -13.65
CA HIS A 76 11.71 -5.92 -14.54
C HIS A 76 12.09 -4.51 -14.10
N LEU A 77 12.12 -4.24 -12.81
CA LEU A 77 12.38 -2.93 -12.26
C LEU A 77 13.83 -2.81 -11.77
N LYS A 78 14.46 -1.69 -12.05
CA LYS A 78 15.79 -1.34 -11.51
C LYS A 78 15.67 -0.30 -10.38
N LYS A 79 14.52 0.33 -10.29
CA LYS A 79 14.13 1.24 -9.22
C LYS A 79 12.61 1.30 -9.12
N VAL A 80 12.12 1.63 -7.93
CA VAL A 80 10.69 1.91 -7.69
C VAL A 80 10.59 3.23 -6.93
N THR A 81 9.68 4.09 -7.35
CA THR A 81 9.43 5.37 -6.67
C THR A 81 8.49 5.14 -5.49
N MET A 82 9.02 5.17 -4.29
CA MET A 82 8.29 5.05 -3.03
C MET A 82 7.83 6.43 -2.54
N GLY A 83 6.92 6.47 -1.54
CA GLY A 83 6.57 7.73 -0.90
C GLY A 83 7.79 8.42 -0.31
N ALA A 84 7.95 9.72 -0.55
CA ALA A 84 9.14 10.48 -0.19
C ALA A 84 9.50 10.42 1.30
N ARG A 85 8.49 10.19 2.16
CA ARG A 85 8.67 10.11 3.61
C ARG A 85 9.01 8.72 4.14
N LEU A 86 8.94 7.67 3.30
CA LEU A 86 9.25 6.31 3.72
C LEU A 86 10.64 6.17 4.38
N PRO A 87 11.72 6.82 3.90
CA PRO A 87 13.02 6.75 4.53
C PRO A 87 13.13 7.36 5.94
N ASN A 88 12.11 8.09 6.38
CA ASN A 88 12.08 8.67 7.73
C ASN A 88 11.77 7.61 8.82
N TYR A 89 11.38 6.41 8.43
CA TYR A 89 11.02 5.32 9.34
C TYR A 89 12.17 4.31 9.45
N ASN A 90 12.54 3.97 10.68
CA ASN A 90 13.64 3.02 10.96
C ASN A 90 13.20 1.56 10.88
N SER A 91 11.90 1.30 11.00
CA SER A 91 11.33 -0.05 10.97
C SER A 91 9.90 -0.02 10.43
N LEU A 92 9.45 -1.13 9.89
CA LEU A 92 8.11 -1.27 9.32
C LEU A 92 7.42 -2.53 9.87
N ILE A 93 6.25 -2.35 10.46
CA ILE A 93 5.33 -3.43 10.78
C ILE A 93 4.22 -3.45 9.73
N VAL A 94 4.16 -4.53 8.98
CA VAL A 94 3.20 -4.70 7.89
C VAL A 94 2.00 -5.47 8.41
N LEU A 95 0.96 -4.74 8.81
CA LEU A 95 -0.29 -5.34 9.27
C LEU A 95 -1.24 -5.46 8.09
N THR A 96 -1.45 -6.67 7.62
CA THR A 96 -2.15 -6.95 6.36
C THR A 96 -3.46 -7.67 6.59
N HIS A 97 -4.54 -7.15 6.02
CA HIS A 97 -5.76 -7.92 5.82
C HIS A 97 -5.52 -8.90 4.66
N PHE A 98 -5.48 -10.20 4.97
CA PHE A 98 -5.27 -11.24 3.96
C PHE A 98 -6.57 -11.56 3.25
N LYS A 99 -6.57 -11.53 1.92
CA LYS A 99 -7.76 -11.65 1.08
C LYS A 99 -7.44 -12.08 -0.35
N GLY A 100 -8.46 -12.39 -1.15
CA GLY A 100 -8.32 -12.59 -2.59
C GLY A 100 -7.91 -11.32 -3.33
N HIS A 101 -7.49 -11.48 -4.57
CA HIS A 101 -7.17 -10.37 -5.46
C HIS A 101 -7.26 -10.82 -6.92
N ALA A 102 -8.04 -10.10 -7.73
CA ALA A 102 -8.31 -10.46 -9.13
C ALA A 102 -7.04 -10.60 -9.98
N MET A 103 -6.09 -9.67 -9.88
CA MET A 103 -4.86 -9.69 -10.67
C MET A 103 -3.70 -10.45 -10.01
N GLY A 104 -3.62 -10.47 -8.68
CA GLY A 104 -2.49 -11.06 -7.94
C GLY A 104 -2.80 -12.41 -7.30
N GLY A 105 -3.98 -12.98 -7.53
CA GLY A 105 -4.46 -14.20 -6.88
C GLY A 105 -4.87 -13.94 -5.42
N PHE A 106 -4.00 -13.39 -4.60
CA PHE A 106 -4.30 -12.97 -3.23
C PHE A 106 -3.58 -11.66 -2.86
N GLY A 107 -4.13 -10.96 -1.88
CA GLY A 107 -3.56 -9.77 -1.26
C GLY A 107 -2.98 -10.11 0.11
N GLY A 108 -1.69 -10.42 0.15
CA GLY A 108 -0.93 -10.63 1.37
C GLY A 108 0.07 -9.50 1.61
N SER A 109 1.01 -9.73 2.54
CA SER A 109 1.99 -8.72 2.94
C SER A 109 2.86 -8.23 1.80
N LEU A 110 3.24 -9.09 0.85
CA LEU A 110 4.03 -8.68 -0.32
C LEU A 110 3.28 -7.64 -1.15
N LYS A 111 2.02 -7.91 -1.52
CA LYS A 111 1.20 -6.94 -2.24
C LYS A 111 1.00 -5.66 -1.43
N ASN A 112 0.79 -5.80 -0.12
CA ASN A 112 0.57 -4.65 0.75
C ASN A 112 1.75 -3.67 0.70
N ILE A 113 2.98 -4.12 0.88
CA ILE A 113 4.16 -3.24 0.81
C ILE A 113 4.46 -2.78 -0.61
N ALA A 114 4.32 -3.66 -1.60
CA ALA A 114 4.64 -3.35 -2.99
C ALA A 114 3.80 -2.19 -3.54
N ILE A 115 2.51 -2.15 -3.21
CA ILE A 115 1.60 -1.07 -3.62
C ILE A 115 1.51 0.00 -2.55
N GLY A 116 1.43 -0.37 -1.27
CA GLY A 116 1.20 0.55 -0.17
C GLY A 116 2.37 1.49 0.14
N CYS A 117 3.61 1.11 -0.18
CA CYS A 117 4.76 1.99 -0.04
C CYS A 117 5.09 2.79 -1.32
N ALA A 118 4.60 2.33 -2.48
CA ALA A 118 4.81 3.01 -3.75
C ALA A 118 4.02 4.33 -3.82
N SER A 119 4.63 5.40 -4.33
CA SER A 119 3.97 6.70 -4.50
C SER A 119 2.77 6.60 -5.45
N GLY A 120 1.70 7.33 -5.18
CA GLY A 120 0.41 7.20 -5.89
C GLY A 120 0.53 7.36 -7.40
N GLN A 121 1.17 8.43 -7.84
CA GLN A 121 1.17 8.81 -9.26
C GLN A 121 2.34 8.26 -10.08
N VAL A 122 3.45 7.88 -9.46
CA VAL A 122 4.64 7.37 -10.15
C VAL A 122 4.89 5.91 -9.81
N GLY A 123 5.12 5.61 -8.54
CA GLY A 123 5.48 4.27 -8.09
C GLY A 123 4.41 3.23 -8.41
N LYS A 124 3.14 3.54 -8.16
CA LYS A 124 2.05 2.62 -8.46
C LYS A 124 1.89 2.33 -9.96
N ARG A 125 2.24 3.28 -10.84
CA ARG A 125 2.31 2.98 -12.29
C ARG A 125 3.41 2.01 -12.63
N GLN A 126 4.59 2.17 -12.02
CA GLN A 126 5.70 1.23 -12.21
C GLN A 126 5.29 -0.18 -11.77
N VAL A 127 4.67 -0.30 -10.59
CA VAL A 127 4.20 -1.58 -10.04
C VAL A 127 3.09 -2.21 -10.88
N HIS A 128 2.25 -1.41 -11.52
CA HIS A 128 1.19 -1.91 -12.40
C HIS A 128 1.66 -2.09 -13.85
N GLY A 129 2.90 -1.78 -14.18
CA GLY A 129 3.45 -1.92 -15.52
C GLY A 129 2.80 -0.98 -16.55
N VAL A 130 2.26 0.16 -16.12
CA VAL A 130 1.60 1.14 -16.99
C VAL A 130 2.47 2.38 -17.17
N ALA A 131 2.73 2.75 -18.42
CA ALA A 131 3.45 3.96 -18.77
C ALA A 131 2.50 5.16 -18.92
N GLY A 132 3.02 6.36 -18.66
CA GLY A 132 2.24 7.59 -18.88
C GLY A 132 1.10 7.80 -17.87
N THR A 133 0.00 8.38 -18.32
CA THR A 133 -1.25 8.51 -17.55
C THR A 133 -1.91 7.15 -17.34
N PRO A 134 -2.57 6.88 -16.20
CA PRO A 134 -3.30 5.65 -16.02
C PRO A 134 -4.27 5.43 -17.17
N PRO A 135 -4.31 4.23 -17.79
CA PRO A 135 -5.31 3.93 -18.79
C PRO A 135 -6.69 3.97 -18.14
N ALA A 136 -7.64 4.56 -18.85
CA ALA A 136 -9.06 4.48 -18.47
C ALA A 136 -9.62 3.06 -18.68
N ASP A 137 -8.95 2.24 -19.48
CA ASP A 137 -9.34 0.87 -19.78
C ASP A 137 -8.48 -0.14 -19.01
N TRP A 138 -9.08 -0.84 -18.07
CA TRP A 138 -8.46 -1.90 -17.28
C TRP A 138 -7.97 -3.09 -18.11
N ASN A 139 -8.48 -3.27 -19.34
CA ASN A 139 -8.00 -4.31 -20.25
C ASN A 139 -6.62 -3.99 -20.86
N ALA A 140 -6.17 -2.73 -20.77
CA ALA A 140 -4.84 -2.31 -21.20
C ALA A 140 -3.74 -2.59 -20.14
N TRP A 141 -4.10 -3.17 -19.00
CA TRP A 141 -3.15 -3.51 -17.94
C TRP A 141 -2.36 -4.78 -18.30
N PRO A 142 -1.16 -4.94 -17.73
CA PRO A 142 -0.31 -6.07 -18.08
C PRO A 142 -0.92 -7.40 -17.71
N ALA A 143 -0.43 -8.45 -18.37
CA ALA A 143 -0.79 -9.83 -18.03
C ALA A 143 -0.55 -10.11 -16.54
N LYS A 144 -1.38 -10.96 -15.96
CA LYS A 144 -1.38 -11.34 -14.54
C LYS A 144 0.01 -11.72 -14.01
N ASP A 145 0.74 -12.56 -14.73
CA ASP A 145 2.07 -13.00 -14.34
C ASP A 145 3.07 -11.85 -14.31
N HIS A 146 3.01 -10.97 -15.30
CA HIS A 146 3.87 -9.78 -15.34
C HIS A 146 3.58 -8.83 -14.18
N PHE A 147 2.30 -8.63 -13.84
CA PHE A 147 1.92 -7.83 -12.68
C PHE A 147 2.45 -8.45 -11.37
N MET A 148 2.36 -9.76 -11.20
CA MET A 148 2.89 -10.43 -10.00
C MET A 148 4.42 -10.30 -9.88
N GLU A 149 5.14 -10.36 -11.00
CA GLU A 149 6.59 -10.15 -11.03
C GLU A 149 6.97 -8.70 -10.69
N LEU A 150 6.22 -7.71 -11.16
CA LEU A 150 6.39 -6.30 -10.79
C LEU A 150 6.11 -6.07 -9.29
N LEU A 151 5.08 -6.73 -8.74
CA LEU A 151 4.84 -6.73 -7.29
C LEU A 151 6.03 -7.29 -6.50
N ALA A 152 6.62 -8.38 -7.00
CA ALA A 152 7.79 -8.98 -6.36
C ALA A 152 8.99 -8.02 -6.37
N ASP A 153 9.26 -7.37 -7.50
CA ASP A 153 10.33 -6.38 -7.62
C ASP A 153 10.11 -5.20 -6.67
N SER A 154 8.89 -4.66 -6.62
CA SER A 154 8.55 -3.54 -5.74
C SER A 154 8.64 -3.93 -4.26
N GLY A 155 8.07 -5.07 -3.89
CA GLY A 155 8.17 -5.57 -2.52
C GLY A 155 9.61 -5.84 -2.09
N LYS A 156 10.45 -6.35 -3.01
CA LYS A 156 11.89 -6.51 -2.78
C LYS A 156 12.57 -5.17 -2.46
N ALA A 157 12.25 -4.09 -3.18
CA ALA A 157 12.83 -2.77 -2.91
C ALA A 157 12.55 -2.31 -1.47
N VAL A 158 11.33 -2.53 -0.96
CA VAL A 158 10.98 -2.22 0.43
C VAL A 158 11.73 -3.11 1.41
N CYS A 159 11.77 -4.42 1.14
CA CYS A 159 12.49 -5.37 2.00
C CYS A 159 13.99 -5.08 2.05
N ASP A 160 14.62 -4.76 0.91
CA ASP A 160 16.05 -4.41 0.84
C ASP A 160 16.33 -3.13 1.66
N HIS A 161 15.43 -2.15 1.64
CA HIS A 161 15.58 -0.91 2.40
C HIS A 161 15.52 -1.14 3.92
N PHE A 162 14.52 -1.88 4.41
CA PHE A 162 14.37 -2.11 5.84
C PHE A 162 15.25 -3.26 6.38
N GLY A 163 15.71 -4.17 5.52
CA GLY A 163 16.52 -5.31 5.91
C GLY A 163 15.84 -6.16 6.99
N ARG A 164 16.47 -6.29 8.16
CA ARG A 164 15.91 -7.03 9.32
C ARG A 164 14.87 -6.24 10.13
N HIS A 165 14.63 -4.98 9.80
CA HIS A 165 13.73 -4.09 10.53
C HIS A 165 12.32 -4.06 9.92
N ILE A 166 11.89 -5.14 9.31
CA ILE A 166 10.54 -5.31 8.77
C ILE A 166 9.91 -6.58 9.36
N THR A 167 8.65 -6.47 9.78
CA THR A 167 7.87 -7.59 10.33
C THR A 167 6.52 -7.69 9.63
N PHE A 168 6.12 -8.91 9.29
CA PHE A 168 4.90 -9.19 8.54
C PHE A 168 3.86 -9.90 9.40
N LEU A 169 2.65 -9.36 9.44
CA LEU A 169 1.49 -9.92 10.13
C LEU A 169 0.32 -9.99 9.15
N ASN A 170 -0.05 -11.20 8.72
CA ASN A 170 -1.22 -11.43 7.89
C ASN A 170 -2.42 -11.79 8.78
N VAL A 171 -3.44 -10.93 8.76
CA VAL A 171 -4.68 -11.14 9.52
C VAL A 171 -5.69 -11.83 8.63
N MET A 172 -5.92 -13.12 8.89
CA MET A 172 -6.87 -13.97 8.17
C MET A 172 -8.25 -13.95 8.84
N ARG A 173 -8.82 -12.76 9.00
CA ARG A 173 -10.14 -12.55 9.57
C ARG A 173 -11.00 -11.79 8.59
N ARG A 174 -12.24 -12.26 8.37
CA ARG A 174 -13.16 -11.71 7.37
C ARG A 174 -12.52 -11.67 5.97
N MET A 175 -11.93 -12.80 5.59
CA MET A 175 -11.32 -12.92 4.26
C MET A 175 -12.41 -12.89 3.19
N SER A 176 -12.16 -12.13 2.14
CA SER A 176 -12.96 -12.13 0.91
C SER A 176 -12.23 -12.88 -0.21
N VAL A 177 -12.98 -13.35 -1.20
CA VAL A 177 -12.39 -13.98 -2.41
C VAL A 177 -11.90 -12.94 -3.40
N ASP A 178 -12.43 -11.73 -3.34
CA ASP A 178 -12.09 -10.61 -4.20
C ASP A 178 -11.37 -9.48 -3.45
N CYS A 179 -10.91 -8.50 -4.21
CA CYS A 179 -10.33 -7.29 -3.64
C CYS A 179 -11.42 -6.44 -3.00
N ASP A 180 -11.30 -6.18 -1.72
CA ASP A 180 -12.13 -5.26 -0.95
C ASP A 180 -11.78 -3.76 -1.16
N CYS A 181 -10.95 -3.45 -2.16
CA CYS A 181 -10.63 -2.08 -2.53
C CYS A 181 -11.82 -1.35 -3.17
N ALA A 182 -12.79 -2.09 -3.68
CA ALA A 182 -13.95 -1.54 -4.37
C ALA A 182 -15.14 -1.23 -3.46
N GLY A 183 -15.04 -1.44 -2.15
CA GLY A 183 -16.04 -1.07 -1.15
C GLY A 183 -17.28 -1.93 -1.17
#